data_536c4bb3dac461a44da836760c233ecd
#
_entry.id   536c4bb3dac461a44da836760c233ecd
#
_cell.length_a   1.000
_cell.length_b   1.000
_cell.length_c   1.000
_cell.angle_alpha   90.00
_cell.angle_beta   90.00
_cell.angle_gamma   90.00
#
_symmetry.space_group_name_H-M   'P 1'
#
loop_
_entity.id
_entity.type
_entity.pdbx_description
1 polymer ?
#
loop_
_entity_poly.entity_id
_entity_poly.type
_entity_poly.pdbx_seq_one_letter_code
_entity_poly.pdbx_strand_id
1 'polypeptide(L)'
;NGYARDRFVEDLSEFIALKNLGKLTLVGCSMGGWHSILYTVGNPDRVQRIVMVDIAPEPSLERLRAPPAPPVPVEFPTLEDGYQWLRSGNPWATEIRLREETESRLKQIDSGAWVWKADLSGFDSPLPDMTSAALIERYWSAIQSIQCPILEIRGAESGLVSDQTIEKMKHVGKNVSSVGVSNAGHVVMVDQPEAFIDAIRTFIKL
;
A
#
# COMPACT_ATOMS: atom_id res chain seq x y z
N ASN A 1 16.33 -14.59 2.80
CA ASN A 1 15.76 -13.79 1.73
C ASN A 1 15.44 -12.39 2.27
N GLY A 2 16.09 -11.34 1.74
CA GLY A 2 15.95 -9.94 2.21
C GLY A 2 14.55 -9.34 2.03
N TYR A 3 13.67 -10.00 1.27
CA TYR A 3 12.30 -9.57 0.97
C TYR A 3 11.22 -10.31 1.77
N ALA A 4 11.58 -10.98 2.87
CA ALA A 4 10.59 -11.54 3.79
C ALA A 4 9.80 -10.43 4.50
N ARG A 5 8.49 -10.62 4.70
CA ARG A 5 7.61 -9.62 5.33
C ARG A 5 8.09 -9.17 6.71
N ASP A 6 8.52 -10.12 7.53
CA ASP A 6 8.99 -9.80 8.87
C ASP A 6 10.28 -8.98 8.82
N ARG A 7 11.13 -9.16 7.78
CA ARG A 7 12.31 -8.34 7.57
C ARG A 7 11.97 -6.86 7.31
N PHE A 8 10.93 -6.58 6.51
CA PHE A 8 10.48 -5.20 6.31
C PHE A 8 9.97 -4.55 7.60
N VAL A 9 9.34 -5.33 8.50
CA VAL A 9 8.92 -4.83 9.82
C VAL A 9 10.13 -4.56 10.72
N GLU A 10 11.15 -5.42 10.66
CA GLU A 10 12.43 -5.20 11.35
C GLU A 10 13.13 -3.93 10.84
N ASP A 11 13.26 -3.76 9.52
CA ASP A 11 13.86 -2.58 8.90
C ASP A 11 13.11 -1.29 9.29
N LEU A 12 11.77 -1.32 9.32
CA LEU A 12 10.95 -0.20 9.81
C LEU A 12 11.26 0.10 11.28
N SER A 13 11.38 -0.93 12.11
CA SER A 13 11.70 -0.80 13.54
C SER A 13 13.08 -0.18 13.74
N GLU A 14 14.09 -0.67 13.02
CA GLU A 14 15.45 -0.13 13.05
C GLU A 14 15.49 1.32 12.58
N PHE A 15 14.79 1.66 11.49
CA PHE A 15 14.69 3.02 10.98
C PHE A 15 14.10 3.98 12.03
N ILE A 16 12.97 3.60 12.65
CA ILE A 16 12.32 4.40 13.69
C ILE A 16 13.26 4.62 14.89
N ALA A 17 13.98 3.59 15.29
CA ALA A 17 14.95 3.66 16.38
C ALA A 17 16.15 4.57 16.04
N LEU A 18 16.76 4.36 14.87
CA LEU A 18 17.91 5.16 14.39
C LEU A 18 17.59 6.64 14.24
N LYS A 19 16.37 6.97 13.80
CA LYS A 19 15.89 8.35 13.67
C LYS A 19 15.38 8.94 14.99
N ASN A 20 15.38 8.16 16.07
CA ASN A 20 14.86 8.55 17.38
C ASN A 20 13.46 9.19 17.28
N LEU A 21 12.60 8.62 16.44
CA LEU A 21 11.24 9.13 16.25
C LEU A 21 10.40 8.83 17.50
N GLY A 22 9.61 9.82 17.92
CA GLY A 22 8.69 9.69 19.05
C GLY A 22 7.46 8.82 18.72
N LYS A 23 6.29 9.25 19.22
CA LYS A 23 5.02 8.61 18.81
C LYS A 23 4.67 8.96 17.37
N LEU A 24 4.15 7.97 16.62
CA LEU A 24 4.00 8.01 15.17
C LEU A 24 2.54 7.92 14.76
N THR A 25 2.22 8.53 13.62
CA THR A 25 1.14 8.10 12.75
C THR A 25 1.77 7.39 11.55
N LEU A 26 1.40 6.14 11.32
CA LEU A 26 1.88 5.36 10.18
C LEU A 26 0.90 5.48 9.02
N VAL A 27 1.39 5.80 7.84
CA VAL A 27 0.61 5.84 6.60
C VAL A 27 1.23 4.85 5.63
N GLY A 28 0.50 3.79 5.31
CA GLY A 28 1.03 2.71 4.48
C GLY A 28 0.07 2.32 3.36
N CYS A 29 0.54 2.37 2.12
CA CYS A 29 -0.18 1.88 0.95
C CYS A 29 0.17 0.40 0.71
N SER A 30 -0.86 -0.41 0.41
CA SER A 30 -0.66 -1.81 0.02
C SER A 30 0.17 -2.57 1.07
N MET A 31 1.30 -3.15 0.67
CA MET A 31 2.26 -3.81 1.55
C MET A 31 2.69 -2.95 2.74
N GLY A 32 2.83 -1.63 2.55
CA GLY A 32 3.15 -0.69 3.63
C GLY A 32 2.07 -0.62 4.72
N GLY A 33 0.79 -0.78 4.35
CA GLY A 33 -0.31 -0.89 5.31
C GLY A 33 -0.18 -2.14 6.19
N TRP A 34 0.14 -3.28 5.59
CA TRP A 34 0.38 -4.52 6.35
C TRP A 34 1.57 -4.42 7.30
N HIS A 35 2.69 -3.83 6.84
CA HIS A 35 3.85 -3.63 7.71
C HIS A 35 3.54 -2.68 8.87
N SER A 36 2.73 -1.64 8.61
CA SER A 36 2.27 -0.72 9.66
C SER A 36 1.45 -1.42 10.74
N ILE A 37 0.53 -2.31 10.36
CA ILE A 37 -0.24 -3.13 11.29
C ILE A 37 0.68 -4.02 12.11
N LEU A 38 1.55 -4.80 11.46
CA LEU A 38 2.43 -5.74 12.15
C LEU A 38 3.42 -5.02 13.09
N TYR A 39 3.97 -3.89 12.66
CA TYR A 39 4.80 -3.05 13.51
C TYR A 39 4.05 -2.58 14.76
N THR A 40 2.81 -2.14 14.57
CA THR A 40 1.97 -1.62 15.68
C THR A 40 1.66 -2.69 16.73
N VAL A 41 1.40 -3.92 16.29
CA VAL A 41 1.17 -5.05 17.24
C VAL A 41 2.37 -5.26 18.16
N GLY A 42 3.59 -5.19 17.63
CA GLY A 42 4.83 -5.31 18.41
C GLY A 42 5.21 -4.05 19.19
N ASN A 43 4.64 -2.88 18.84
CA ASN A 43 5.03 -1.57 19.39
C ASN A 43 3.82 -0.66 19.68
N PRO A 44 2.82 -1.11 20.47
CA PRO A 44 1.54 -0.41 20.62
C PRO A 44 1.68 1.00 21.20
N ASP A 45 2.66 1.23 22.08
CA ASP A 45 2.88 2.53 22.71
C ASP A 45 3.57 3.56 21.79
N ARG A 46 4.10 3.09 20.65
CA ARG A 46 4.82 3.92 19.68
C ARG A 46 3.91 4.48 18.59
N VAL A 47 2.75 3.87 18.35
CA VAL A 47 1.86 4.23 17.25
C VAL A 47 0.57 4.86 17.78
N GLN A 48 0.33 6.10 17.39
CA GLN A 48 -0.88 6.85 17.77
C GLN A 48 -2.05 6.58 16.83
N ARG A 49 -1.78 6.38 15.53
CA ARG A 49 -2.78 6.17 14.47
C ARG A 49 -2.17 5.38 13.32
N ILE A 50 -3.01 4.66 12.60
CA ILE A 50 -2.64 3.98 11.35
C ILE A 50 -3.57 4.46 10.24
N VAL A 51 -3.00 4.80 9.09
CA VAL A 51 -3.72 4.97 7.82
C VAL A 51 -3.29 3.84 6.90
N MET A 52 -4.21 2.97 6.59
CA MET A 52 -4.07 1.93 5.57
C MET A 52 -4.60 2.49 4.26
N VAL A 53 -3.88 2.29 3.17
CA VAL A 53 -4.31 2.77 1.87
C VAL A 53 -4.51 1.59 0.92
N ASP A 54 -5.75 1.35 0.63
CA ASP A 54 -6.27 0.35 -0.32
C ASP A 54 -5.72 -1.05 -0.07
N ILE A 55 -5.80 -1.49 1.19
CA ILE A 55 -5.33 -2.81 1.63
C ILE A 55 -6.15 -3.32 2.82
N ALA A 56 -6.41 -4.62 2.83
CA ALA A 56 -7.18 -5.28 3.88
C ALA A 56 -6.57 -6.63 4.26
N PRO A 57 -6.98 -7.23 5.39
CA PRO A 57 -6.50 -8.55 5.82
C PRO A 57 -6.70 -9.68 4.81
N GLU A 58 -7.72 -9.58 3.99
CA GLU A 58 -8.03 -10.57 2.94
C GLU A 58 -8.33 -9.88 1.60
N PRO A 59 -7.96 -10.49 0.47
CA PRO A 59 -8.27 -9.94 -0.84
C PRO A 59 -9.78 -10.04 -1.12
N SER A 60 -10.32 -9.10 -1.90
CA SER A 60 -11.71 -9.17 -2.36
C SER A 60 -11.93 -10.36 -3.32
N LEU A 61 -13.18 -10.81 -3.44
CA LEU A 61 -13.55 -11.83 -4.43
C LEU A 61 -13.33 -11.35 -5.86
N GLU A 62 -13.49 -10.06 -6.11
CA GLU A 62 -13.21 -9.43 -7.41
C GLU A 62 -11.73 -9.56 -7.76
N ARG A 63 -10.84 -9.23 -6.82
CA ARG A 63 -9.38 -9.38 -7.01
C ARG A 63 -8.98 -10.84 -7.24
N LEU A 64 -9.59 -11.79 -6.53
CA LEU A 64 -9.29 -13.22 -6.69
C LEU A 64 -9.73 -13.76 -8.06
N ARG A 65 -10.75 -13.17 -8.69
CA ARG A 65 -11.26 -13.53 -10.01
C ARG A 65 -10.61 -12.75 -11.14
N ALA A 66 -9.90 -11.67 -10.83
CA ALA A 66 -9.21 -10.87 -11.83
C ALA A 66 -8.12 -11.70 -12.54
N PRO A 67 -7.91 -11.48 -13.84
CA PRO A 67 -6.79 -12.11 -14.52
C PRO A 67 -5.47 -11.69 -13.90
N PRO A 68 -4.43 -12.52 -14.02
CA PRO A 68 -3.10 -12.14 -13.53
C PRO A 68 -2.65 -10.84 -14.20
N ALA A 69 -1.99 -9.98 -13.44
CA ALA A 69 -1.42 -8.76 -13.99
C ALA A 69 -0.38 -9.12 -15.08
N PRO A 70 -0.23 -8.29 -16.12
CA PRO A 70 0.82 -8.50 -17.10
C PRO A 70 2.19 -8.46 -16.43
N PRO A 71 3.19 -9.20 -16.95
CA PRO A 71 4.53 -9.18 -16.41
C PRO A 71 5.09 -7.76 -16.44
N VAL A 72 5.81 -7.40 -15.36
CA VAL A 72 6.46 -6.10 -15.28
C VAL A 72 7.65 -6.07 -16.25
N PRO A 73 7.72 -5.14 -17.22
CA PRO A 73 8.88 -5.03 -18.10
C PRO A 73 10.15 -4.73 -17.30
N VAL A 74 11.26 -5.38 -17.61
CA VAL A 74 12.54 -5.11 -16.96
C VAL A 74 13.18 -3.80 -17.43
N GLU A 75 12.92 -3.42 -18.68
CA GLU A 75 13.42 -2.17 -19.30
C GLU A 75 12.41 -1.59 -20.28
N PHE A 76 12.56 -0.32 -20.58
CA PHE A 76 11.79 0.43 -21.58
C PHE A 76 12.73 1.12 -22.56
N PRO A 77 12.44 1.12 -23.87
CA PRO A 77 13.24 1.82 -24.85
C PRO A 77 13.33 3.34 -24.58
N THR A 78 12.22 3.94 -24.14
CA THR A 78 12.13 5.36 -23.82
C THR A 78 11.41 5.60 -22.50
N LEU A 79 11.55 6.80 -21.92
CA LEU A 79 10.77 7.21 -20.73
C LEU A 79 9.27 7.22 -21.04
N GLU A 80 8.90 7.58 -22.28
CA GLU A 80 7.49 7.58 -22.70
C GLU A 80 6.90 6.17 -22.71
N ASP A 81 7.64 5.15 -23.11
CA ASP A 81 7.17 3.75 -23.01
C ASP A 81 6.91 3.35 -21.55
N GLY A 82 7.77 3.77 -20.64
CA GLY A 82 7.57 3.60 -19.21
C GLY A 82 6.33 4.32 -18.70
N TYR A 83 6.11 5.55 -19.14
CA TYR A 83 4.91 6.32 -18.83
C TYR A 83 3.63 5.62 -19.34
N GLN A 84 3.62 5.16 -20.58
CA GLN A 84 2.46 4.46 -21.17
C GLN A 84 2.15 3.17 -20.42
N TRP A 85 3.18 2.43 -19.99
CA TRP A 85 3.00 1.24 -19.17
C TRP A 85 2.37 1.59 -17.82
N LEU A 86 2.87 2.61 -17.11
CA LEU A 86 2.31 3.07 -15.85
C LEU A 86 0.88 3.61 -16.03
N ARG A 87 0.60 4.31 -17.13
CA ARG A 87 -0.74 4.81 -17.48
C ARG A 87 -1.76 3.69 -17.60
N SER A 88 -1.38 2.55 -18.17
CA SER A 88 -2.28 1.40 -18.34
C SER A 88 -2.76 0.84 -16.99
N GLY A 89 -1.93 0.94 -15.94
CA GLY A 89 -2.28 0.51 -14.58
C GLY A 89 -2.88 1.61 -13.69
N ASN A 90 -2.78 2.89 -14.11
CA ASN A 90 -3.24 4.04 -13.34
C ASN A 90 -4.09 5.00 -14.19
N PRO A 91 -5.26 4.57 -14.68
CA PRO A 91 -6.07 5.38 -15.61
C PRO A 91 -6.64 6.66 -14.98
N TRP A 92 -6.74 6.71 -13.66
CA TRP A 92 -7.33 7.81 -12.88
C TRP A 92 -6.33 8.92 -12.55
N ALA A 93 -5.03 8.66 -12.60
CA ALA A 93 -4.00 9.63 -12.32
C ALA A 93 -3.99 10.76 -13.36
N THR A 94 -3.76 12.01 -12.91
CA THR A 94 -3.53 13.11 -13.85
C THR A 94 -2.24 12.89 -14.63
N GLU A 95 -2.13 13.47 -15.83
CA GLU A 95 -0.92 13.33 -16.65
C GLU A 95 0.31 13.83 -15.90
N ILE A 96 0.22 15.00 -15.26
CA ILE A 96 1.32 15.61 -14.51
C ILE A 96 1.82 14.65 -13.41
N ARG A 97 0.92 14.15 -12.58
CA ARG A 97 1.28 13.24 -11.49
C ARG A 97 1.89 11.94 -11.98
N LEU A 98 1.35 11.38 -13.05
CA LEU A 98 1.88 10.13 -13.58
C LEU A 98 3.25 10.31 -14.25
N ARG A 99 3.52 11.46 -14.85
CA ARG A 99 4.87 11.79 -15.37
C ARG A 99 5.87 11.94 -14.23
N GLU A 100 5.54 12.66 -13.17
CA GLU A 100 6.36 12.76 -11.96
C GLU A 100 6.65 11.37 -11.36
N GLU A 101 5.63 10.52 -11.27
CA GLU A 101 5.75 9.14 -10.80
C GLU A 101 6.69 8.33 -11.70
N THR A 102 6.55 8.45 -13.02
CA THR A 102 7.41 7.76 -13.99
C THR A 102 8.88 8.14 -13.80
N GLU A 103 9.17 9.42 -13.73
CA GLU A 103 10.53 9.94 -13.53
C GLU A 103 11.10 9.54 -12.16
N SER A 104 10.25 9.47 -11.14
CA SER A 104 10.67 9.05 -9.80
C SER A 104 11.06 7.57 -9.75
N ARG A 105 10.41 6.71 -10.54
CA ARG A 105 10.59 5.25 -10.53
C ARG A 105 11.65 4.76 -11.50
N LEU A 106 11.88 5.47 -12.60
CA LEU A 106 12.78 5.03 -13.66
C LEU A 106 14.08 5.83 -13.68
N LYS A 107 15.14 5.22 -14.19
CA LYS A 107 16.43 5.84 -14.48
C LYS A 107 16.93 5.38 -15.84
N GLN A 108 17.62 6.27 -16.55
CA GLN A 108 18.31 5.91 -17.78
C GLN A 108 19.64 5.21 -17.46
N ILE A 109 20.00 4.23 -18.24
CA ILE A 109 21.29 3.51 -18.20
C ILE A 109 22.14 3.83 -19.43
N ASP A 110 23.40 3.41 -19.42
CA ASP A 110 24.41 3.77 -20.47
C ASP A 110 23.99 3.33 -21.88
N SER A 111 23.18 2.30 -22.03
CA SER A 111 22.63 1.86 -23.32
C SER A 111 21.59 2.82 -23.89
N GLY A 112 21.12 3.81 -23.11
CA GLY A 112 20.01 4.70 -23.45
C GLY A 112 18.64 4.18 -23.03
N ALA A 113 18.51 2.91 -22.66
CA ALA A 113 17.26 2.33 -22.14
C ALA A 113 16.93 2.85 -20.73
N TRP A 114 15.67 2.75 -20.34
CA TRP A 114 15.17 3.12 -19.02
C TRP A 114 14.83 1.88 -18.21
N VAL A 115 15.28 1.84 -16.96
CA VAL A 115 15.06 0.72 -16.04
C VAL A 115 14.49 1.21 -14.72
N TRP A 116 13.89 0.31 -13.97
CA TRP A 116 13.41 0.61 -12.62
C TRP A 116 14.58 0.97 -11.69
N LYS A 117 14.38 1.98 -10.84
CA LYS A 117 15.30 2.29 -9.73
C LYS A 117 15.22 1.23 -8.64
N ALA A 118 14.05 0.62 -8.48
CA ALA A 118 13.83 -0.45 -7.52
C ALA A 118 14.47 -1.75 -8.00
N ASP A 119 14.92 -2.57 -7.04
CA ASP A 119 15.35 -3.94 -7.31
C ASP A 119 14.12 -4.84 -7.55
N LEU A 120 13.98 -5.31 -8.78
CA LEU A 120 12.85 -6.17 -9.17
C LEU A 120 13.05 -7.63 -8.73
N SER A 121 14.24 -8.04 -8.30
CA SER A 121 14.49 -9.44 -7.88
C SER A 121 13.63 -9.87 -6.70
N GLY A 122 13.12 -8.91 -5.92
CA GLY A 122 12.15 -9.16 -4.86
C GLY A 122 10.79 -9.62 -5.38
N PHE A 123 10.44 -9.30 -6.63
CA PHE A 123 9.20 -9.70 -7.28
C PHE A 123 9.29 -11.08 -7.98
N ASP A 124 10.51 -11.58 -8.23
CA ASP A 124 10.74 -12.94 -8.75
C ASP A 124 10.57 -14.00 -7.66
N SER A 125 10.63 -13.59 -6.40
CA SER A 125 10.21 -14.46 -5.29
C SER A 125 8.68 -14.54 -5.31
N PRO A 126 8.08 -15.74 -5.22
CA PRO A 126 6.64 -15.84 -5.16
C PRO A 126 6.15 -14.91 -4.06
N LEU A 127 5.36 -13.89 -4.43
CA LEU A 127 4.67 -13.08 -3.44
C LEU A 127 4.02 -14.03 -2.45
N PRO A 128 4.18 -13.81 -1.13
CA PRO A 128 3.52 -14.66 -0.15
C PRO A 128 2.07 -14.84 -0.56
N ASP A 129 1.62 -16.08 -0.58
CA ASP A 129 0.27 -16.41 -0.99
C ASP A 129 -0.73 -15.59 -0.16
N MET A 130 -1.28 -14.55 -0.79
CA MET A 130 -2.24 -13.65 -0.18
C MET A 130 -3.56 -14.35 0.18
N THR A 131 -3.75 -15.58 -0.31
CA THR A 131 -4.88 -16.44 0.02
C THR A 131 -4.56 -17.43 1.12
N SER A 132 -3.33 -17.44 1.65
CA SER A 132 -2.95 -18.28 2.77
C SER A 132 -3.83 -17.98 4.00
N ALA A 133 -4.57 -18.99 4.45
CA ALA A 133 -5.45 -18.85 5.61
C ALA A 133 -4.69 -18.37 6.87
N ALA A 134 -3.48 -18.88 7.08
CA ALA A 134 -2.64 -18.48 8.23
C ALA A 134 -2.24 -16.99 8.15
N LEU A 135 -1.95 -16.48 6.95
CA LEU A 135 -1.60 -15.08 6.76
C LEU A 135 -2.84 -14.17 6.97
N ILE A 136 -3.98 -14.56 6.41
CA ILE A 136 -5.25 -13.85 6.59
C ILE A 136 -5.61 -13.78 8.08
N GLU A 137 -5.53 -14.90 8.79
CA GLU A 137 -5.82 -14.99 10.23
C GLU A 137 -4.86 -14.08 11.04
N ARG A 138 -3.57 -14.07 10.69
CA ARG A 138 -2.57 -13.19 11.33
C ARG A 138 -2.98 -11.72 11.23
N TYR A 139 -3.45 -11.27 10.05
CA TYR A 139 -3.87 -9.87 9.87
C TYR A 139 -5.19 -9.56 10.57
N TRP A 140 -6.16 -10.46 10.56
CA TRP A 140 -7.41 -10.27 11.32
C TRP A 140 -7.15 -10.18 12.82
N SER A 141 -6.32 -11.07 13.36
CA SER A 141 -5.89 -11.03 14.76
C SER A 141 -5.16 -9.73 15.10
N ALA A 142 -4.33 -9.23 14.18
CA ALA A 142 -3.65 -7.95 14.34
C ALA A 142 -4.64 -6.79 14.42
N ILE A 143 -5.60 -6.67 13.48
CA ILE A 143 -6.67 -5.65 13.51
C ILE A 143 -7.45 -5.69 14.83
N GLN A 144 -7.78 -6.88 15.30
CA GLN A 144 -8.53 -7.07 16.57
C GLN A 144 -7.73 -6.59 17.80
N SER A 145 -6.41 -6.77 17.79
CA SER A 145 -5.55 -6.44 18.92
C SER A 145 -5.19 -4.94 19.02
N ILE A 146 -5.20 -4.22 17.89
CA ILE A 146 -4.79 -2.81 17.82
C ILE A 146 -5.80 -1.91 18.55
N GLN A 147 -5.27 -1.01 19.41
CA GLN A 147 -6.08 -0.11 20.22
C GLN A 147 -6.13 1.32 19.63
N CYS A 148 -5.10 1.73 18.90
CA CYS A 148 -5.09 3.05 18.29
C CYS A 148 -6.07 3.12 17.10
N PRO A 149 -6.54 4.33 16.73
CA PRO A 149 -7.41 4.52 15.58
C PRO A 149 -6.77 4.05 14.28
N ILE A 150 -7.57 3.38 13.44
CA ILE A 150 -7.22 2.93 12.09
C ILE A 150 -8.16 3.61 11.09
N LEU A 151 -7.60 4.24 10.06
CA LEU A 151 -8.33 4.71 8.89
C LEU A 151 -7.95 3.84 7.69
N GLU A 152 -8.94 3.25 7.03
CA GLU A 152 -8.78 2.66 5.71
C GLU A 152 -9.21 3.68 4.63
N ILE A 153 -8.29 4.07 3.75
CA ILE A 153 -8.58 4.90 2.58
C ILE A 153 -8.59 4.01 1.36
N ARG A 154 -9.76 3.78 0.79
CA ARG A 154 -9.97 2.88 -0.34
C ARG A 154 -10.15 3.64 -1.63
N GLY A 155 -9.50 3.19 -2.72
CA GLY A 155 -9.85 3.60 -4.08
C GLY A 155 -11.17 2.93 -4.49
N ALA A 156 -12.17 3.73 -4.85
CA ALA A 156 -13.49 3.20 -5.21
C ALA A 156 -13.46 2.28 -6.44
N GLU A 157 -12.47 2.47 -7.31
CA GLU A 157 -12.28 1.75 -8.57
C GLU A 157 -11.22 0.63 -8.49
N SER A 158 -10.66 0.39 -7.29
CA SER A 158 -9.52 -0.52 -7.12
C SER A 158 -9.92 -2.00 -7.19
N GLY A 159 -11.08 -2.36 -6.68
CA GLY A 159 -11.50 -3.76 -6.55
C GLY A 159 -10.69 -4.61 -5.55
N LEU A 160 -9.67 -4.05 -4.88
CA LEU A 160 -8.85 -4.80 -3.91
C LEU A 160 -9.53 -4.98 -2.57
N VAL A 161 -10.24 -3.96 -2.10
CA VAL A 161 -10.91 -3.95 -0.80
C VAL A 161 -12.42 -3.82 -1.01
N SER A 162 -13.20 -4.82 -0.59
CA SER A 162 -14.65 -4.82 -0.71
C SER A 162 -15.33 -4.10 0.44
N ASP A 163 -16.57 -3.62 0.20
CA ASP A 163 -17.41 -3.06 1.27
C ASP A 163 -17.62 -4.07 2.41
N GLN A 164 -17.81 -5.35 2.07
CA GLN A 164 -17.97 -6.41 3.05
C GLN A 164 -16.73 -6.55 3.95
N THR A 165 -15.53 -6.46 3.37
CA THR A 165 -14.28 -6.53 4.13
C THR A 165 -14.13 -5.30 5.04
N ILE A 166 -14.51 -4.10 4.56
CA ILE A 166 -14.52 -2.88 5.38
C ILE A 166 -15.46 -3.02 6.59
N GLU A 167 -16.68 -3.48 6.38
CA GLU A 167 -17.64 -3.68 7.49
C GLU A 167 -17.13 -4.74 8.49
N LYS A 168 -16.50 -5.81 8.00
CA LYS A 168 -15.85 -6.78 8.87
C LYS A 168 -14.69 -6.17 9.66
N MET A 169 -13.87 -5.31 9.04
CA MET A 169 -12.78 -4.59 9.74
C MET A 169 -13.33 -3.69 10.85
N LYS A 170 -14.41 -2.96 10.59
CA LYS A 170 -15.09 -2.12 11.60
C LYS A 170 -15.71 -2.93 12.75
N HIS A 171 -16.19 -4.14 12.44
CA HIS A 171 -16.77 -5.03 13.45
C HIS A 171 -15.70 -5.69 14.33
N VAL A 172 -14.59 -6.12 13.74
CA VAL A 172 -13.51 -6.84 14.43
C VAL A 172 -12.58 -5.88 15.18
N GLY A 173 -12.25 -4.76 14.56
CA GLY A 173 -11.35 -3.75 15.15
C GLY A 173 -12.10 -2.74 16.00
N LYS A 174 -11.47 -2.28 17.10
CA LYS A 174 -12.12 -1.38 18.07
C LYS A 174 -12.36 0.04 17.53
N ASN A 175 -11.44 0.55 16.74
CA ASN A 175 -11.40 1.96 16.29
C ASN A 175 -11.09 2.04 14.79
N VAL A 176 -11.84 1.33 13.96
CA VAL A 176 -11.66 1.33 12.52
C VAL A 176 -12.69 2.25 11.86
N SER A 177 -12.21 3.14 11.01
CA SER A 177 -12.99 3.99 10.12
C SER A 177 -12.55 3.80 8.68
N SER A 178 -13.36 4.22 7.72
CA SER A 178 -13.02 4.12 6.30
C SER A 178 -13.52 5.31 5.48
N VAL A 179 -12.79 5.62 4.42
CA VAL A 179 -13.16 6.60 3.39
C VAL A 179 -12.97 5.98 2.02
N GLY A 180 -14.01 6.01 1.18
CA GLY A 180 -13.91 5.67 -0.24
C GLY A 180 -13.60 6.92 -1.06
N VAL A 181 -12.60 6.86 -1.92
CA VAL A 181 -12.20 7.94 -2.82
C VAL A 181 -12.62 7.60 -4.23
N SER A 182 -13.56 8.37 -4.79
CA SER A 182 -14.05 8.21 -6.17
C SER A 182 -12.95 8.56 -7.17
N ASN A 183 -13.01 7.94 -8.36
CA ASN A 183 -12.01 8.11 -9.41
C ASN A 183 -10.58 7.80 -8.93
N ALA A 184 -10.44 6.81 -8.08
CA ALA A 184 -9.15 6.32 -7.60
C ALA A 184 -9.09 4.80 -7.67
N GLY A 185 -7.99 4.29 -8.22
CA GLY A 185 -7.62 2.89 -8.17
C GLY A 185 -6.76 2.60 -6.93
N HIS A 186 -5.81 1.67 -7.09
CA HIS A 186 -4.97 1.21 -5.97
C HIS A 186 -4.05 2.28 -5.39
N VAL A 187 -3.56 3.20 -6.21
CA VAL A 187 -2.58 4.22 -5.78
C VAL A 187 -3.30 5.55 -5.53
N VAL A 188 -4.18 5.54 -4.53
CA VAL A 188 -5.11 6.66 -4.21
C VAL A 188 -4.39 8.01 -4.14
N MET A 189 -3.18 8.07 -3.57
CA MET A 189 -2.40 9.29 -3.43
C MET A 189 -1.89 9.86 -4.76
N VAL A 190 -1.81 9.04 -5.80
CA VAL A 190 -1.41 9.45 -7.16
C VAL A 190 -2.65 9.83 -7.96
N ASP A 191 -3.72 9.06 -7.82
CA ASP A 191 -4.95 9.26 -8.56
C ASP A 191 -5.73 10.51 -8.08
N GLN A 192 -5.88 10.67 -6.76
CA GLN A 192 -6.66 11.74 -6.13
C GLN A 192 -5.93 12.33 -4.91
N PRO A 193 -4.82 13.06 -5.11
CA PRO A 193 -3.95 13.55 -4.03
C PRO A 193 -4.66 14.48 -3.05
N GLU A 194 -5.53 15.36 -3.52
CA GLU A 194 -6.25 16.30 -2.65
C GLU A 194 -7.23 15.57 -1.72
N ALA A 195 -8.04 14.65 -2.27
CA ALA A 195 -8.98 13.85 -1.47
C ALA A 195 -8.24 12.94 -0.47
N PHE A 196 -7.11 12.37 -0.87
CA PHE A 196 -6.25 11.59 0.01
C PHE A 196 -5.71 12.43 1.17
N ILE A 197 -5.17 13.62 0.90
CA ILE A 197 -4.63 14.53 1.92
C ILE A 197 -5.74 14.98 2.87
N ASP A 198 -6.93 15.31 2.35
CA ASP A 198 -8.05 15.77 3.17
C ASP A 198 -8.59 14.67 4.08
N ALA A 199 -8.64 13.41 3.61
CA ALA A 199 -8.99 12.26 4.44
C ALA A 199 -8.01 12.12 5.63
N ILE A 200 -6.70 12.19 5.36
CA ILE A 200 -5.67 12.12 6.41
C ILE A 200 -5.77 13.29 7.37
N ARG A 201 -5.90 14.52 6.86
CA ARG A 201 -6.02 15.72 7.70
C ARG A 201 -7.23 15.65 8.64
N THR A 202 -8.35 15.17 8.14
CA THR A 202 -9.56 14.98 8.92
C THR A 202 -9.32 13.96 10.04
N PHE A 203 -8.71 12.82 9.71
CA PHE A 203 -8.44 11.76 10.66
C PHE A 203 -7.41 12.14 11.74
N ILE A 204 -6.40 12.93 11.40
CA ILE A 204 -5.36 13.35 12.37
C ILE A 204 -5.90 14.39 13.36
N LYS A 205 -6.89 15.20 12.96
CA LYS A 205 -7.50 16.23 13.83
C LYS A 205 -8.49 15.68 14.84
N LEU A 206 -8.91 14.44 14.68
CA LEU A 206 -9.77 13.72 15.63
C LEU A 206 -8.93 13.19 16.80
#